data_e9a2a2e88afaa7a833038729cbe6a4c7
#
_entry.id   e9a2a2e88afaa7a833038729cbe6a4c7
#
_cell.length_a   1.000
_cell.length_b   1.000
_cell.length_c   1.000
_cell.angle_alpha   90.00
_cell.angle_beta   90.00
_cell.angle_gamma   90.00
#
_symmetry.space_group_name_H-M   'P 1'
#
loop_
_entity.id
_entity.type
_entity.pdbx_description
1 polymer ?
#
loop_
_entity_poly.entity_id
_entity_poly.type
_entity_poly.pdbx_seq_one_letter_code
_entity_poly.pdbx_strand_id
1 'polypeptide(L)'
;MRKLIICIFMVLGGCLLSFAQHPSLLFTQEEVNEMREGKGTVPAFDKTLSEVLSAADAALNSPISVPIPADGGGGVVHEQHKSNYYAMFHCGVAYQLTGDKKYARYVADMLEAYARLYPTLGFHPVSLSPVPGRLFWQTLNESVWLVHTAVAYDCIYHTLSAKQRTTIEKNLFAPMADFIMDGMGDNHANNKTFNKMHNHATWATAAVGMIGFAMNREDYVNKALYGSDETGKRGGFIRQMDYLFSPDGYFTEGAYYQRYAIWPFVIFAQCIENKLPELEIFSYRDSILSKALSTLIQLSYEGEFFHINDALLKGLSAQELVYAADILYNVHPSDKSLLSVANEYQHTYLPTIGGFRVARDIARGEAAPIVYRSSVFRDGRKGDEGGIAVIRSTDPK
;
A
#
# COMPACT_ATOMS: atom_id res chain seq x y z
N MET A 1 -26.95 49.30 28.49
CA MET A 1 -27.01 48.42 27.30
C MET A 1 -25.75 48.61 26.48
N ARG A 2 -24.72 47.80 26.71
CA ARG A 2 -23.48 47.80 25.94
C ARG A 2 -23.56 46.64 24.91
N LYS A 3 -23.63 47.02 23.63
CA LYS A 3 -23.59 46.07 22.52
C LYS A 3 -22.16 45.53 22.38
N LEU A 4 -21.98 44.25 22.64
CA LEU A 4 -20.75 43.52 22.39
C LEU A 4 -20.71 43.18 20.90
N ILE A 5 -19.83 43.84 20.16
CA ILE A 5 -19.54 43.51 18.75
C ILE A 5 -18.51 42.39 18.78
N ILE A 6 -18.93 41.16 18.47
CA ILE A 6 -18.05 40.05 18.25
C ILE A 6 -17.55 40.14 16.80
N CYS A 7 -16.33 40.59 16.61
CA CYS A 7 -15.61 40.47 15.34
C CYS A 7 -15.19 39.00 15.17
N ILE A 8 -15.91 38.28 14.31
CA ILE A 8 -15.46 36.99 13.81
C ILE A 8 -14.37 37.27 12.78
N PHE A 9 -13.12 37.14 13.19
CA PHE A 9 -12.00 36.98 12.24
C PHE A 9 -12.13 35.61 11.59
N MET A 10 -12.69 35.52 10.39
CA MET A 10 -12.46 34.44 9.49
C MET A 10 -10.97 34.47 9.09
N VAL A 11 -10.16 33.69 9.76
CA VAL A 11 -8.84 33.33 9.26
C VAL A 11 -9.08 32.36 8.10
N LEU A 12 -9.16 32.90 6.90
CA LEU A 12 -8.93 32.17 5.66
C LEU A 12 -7.44 31.81 5.62
N GLY A 13 -7.02 30.87 6.47
CA GLY A 13 -5.79 30.14 6.30
C GLY A 13 -6.02 29.20 5.12
N GLY A 14 -5.69 29.67 3.92
CA GLY A 14 -5.54 28.78 2.78
C GLY A 14 -4.46 27.75 3.12
N CYS A 15 -4.82 26.55 3.53
CA CYS A 15 -3.99 25.38 3.40
C CYS A 15 -3.71 25.28 1.89
N LEU A 16 -2.62 25.85 1.44
CA LEU A 16 -2.00 25.46 0.18
C LEU A 16 -1.56 24.02 0.39
N LEU A 17 -2.45 23.08 0.05
CA LEU A 17 -2.13 21.67 -0.02
C LEU A 17 -0.87 21.56 -0.87
N SER A 18 0.22 21.14 -0.26
CA SER A 18 1.50 20.95 -0.93
C SER A 18 1.43 19.69 -1.81
N PHE A 19 0.50 19.67 -2.76
CA PHE A 19 0.37 18.56 -3.71
C PHE A 19 1.53 18.48 -4.70
N ALA A 20 2.38 19.49 -4.76
CA ALA A 20 3.37 19.65 -5.83
C ALA A 20 4.71 18.93 -5.59
N GLN A 21 4.94 18.29 -4.44
CA GLN A 21 6.20 17.60 -4.18
C GLN A 21 6.12 16.14 -4.60
N HIS A 22 7.16 15.71 -5.35
CA HIS A 22 7.41 14.32 -5.72
C HIS A 22 8.89 14.00 -5.51
N PRO A 23 9.23 12.80 -5.02
CA PRO A 23 8.34 11.76 -4.52
C PRO A 23 7.68 12.19 -3.20
N SER A 24 6.51 11.61 -2.91
CA SER A 24 5.77 11.95 -1.69
C SER A 24 4.74 10.91 -1.28
N LEU A 25 4.62 9.78 -1.99
CA LEU A 25 3.71 8.72 -1.60
C LEU A 25 4.26 7.93 -0.42
N LEU A 26 5.32 7.17 -0.60
CA LEU A 26 5.88 6.30 0.44
C LEU A 26 7.13 6.88 1.10
N PHE A 27 7.75 7.88 0.50
CA PHE A 27 8.86 8.65 1.03
C PHE A 27 8.90 10.04 0.42
N THR A 28 9.48 10.98 1.15
CA THR A 28 9.72 12.35 0.70
C THR A 28 11.13 12.50 0.12
N GLN A 29 11.41 13.62 -0.55
CA GLN A 29 12.76 13.90 -1.05
C GLN A 29 13.80 14.00 0.08
N GLU A 30 13.39 14.48 1.25
CA GLU A 30 14.26 14.55 2.43
C GLU A 30 14.65 13.15 2.91
N GLU A 31 13.68 12.25 3.00
CA GLU A 31 13.89 10.85 3.38
C GLU A 31 14.72 10.09 2.35
N VAL A 32 14.55 10.38 1.05
CA VAL A 32 15.44 9.86 -0.01
C VAL A 32 16.87 10.28 0.23
N ASN A 33 17.10 11.54 0.62
CA ASN A 33 18.44 12.03 0.91
C ASN A 33 19.04 11.34 2.14
N GLU A 34 18.26 11.15 3.22
CA GLU A 34 18.69 10.38 4.42
C GLU A 34 19.11 8.95 4.02
N MET A 35 18.30 8.26 3.21
CA MET A 35 18.63 6.91 2.72
C MET A 35 19.88 6.89 1.84
N ARG A 36 20.08 7.88 0.97
CA ARG A 36 21.28 7.99 0.13
C ARG A 36 22.55 8.20 0.96
N GLU A 37 22.49 9.03 2.00
CA GLU A 37 23.60 9.28 2.92
C GLU A 37 23.94 8.04 3.75
N GLY A 38 22.94 7.23 4.10
CA GLY A 38 23.11 5.98 4.83
C GLY A 38 23.64 4.81 4.01
N LYS A 39 23.70 4.93 2.68
CA LYS A 39 24.17 3.87 1.80
C LYS A 39 25.61 3.47 2.10
N GLY A 40 25.85 2.17 2.20
CA GLY A 40 27.15 1.58 2.53
C GLY A 40 27.45 1.53 4.03
N THR A 41 26.52 1.95 4.89
CA THR A 41 26.72 1.98 6.35
C THR A 41 25.72 1.11 7.13
N VAL A 42 24.65 0.63 6.48
CA VAL A 42 23.56 -0.11 7.12
C VAL A 42 23.34 -1.46 6.41
N PRO A 43 23.90 -2.58 6.91
CA PRO A 43 23.99 -3.84 6.17
C PRO A 43 22.66 -4.39 5.63
N ALA A 44 21.59 -4.40 6.43
CA ALA A 44 20.29 -4.94 5.99
C ALA A 44 19.63 -4.03 4.92
N PHE A 45 19.79 -2.71 5.05
CA PHE A 45 19.34 -1.77 4.02
C PHE A 45 20.16 -1.93 2.73
N ASP A 46 21.48 -2.04 2.83
CA ASP A 46 22.37 -2.20 1.67
C ASP A 46 22.07 -3.51 0.92
N LYS A 47 21.77 -4.58 1.66
CA LYS A 47 21.33 -5.85 1.07
C LYS A 47 20.01 -5.66 0.29
N THR A 48 18.99 -5.10 0.89
CA THR A 48 17.70 -4.84 0.23
C THR A 48 17.87 -3.91 -0.97
N LEU A 49 18.69 -2.87 -0.85
CA LEU A 49 19.01 -1.97 -1.97
C LEU A 49 19.71 -2.72 -3.11
N SER A 50 20.65 -3.62 -2.81
CA SER A 50 21.30 -4.44 -3.82
C SER A 50 20.31 -5.34 -4.55
N GLU A 51 19.34 -5.92 -3.85
CA GLU A 51 18.28 -6.72 -4.46
C GLU A 51 17.40 -5.88 -5.38
N VAL A 52 16.98 -4.69 -4.95
CA VAL A 52 16.21 -3.74 -5.78
C VAL A 52 16.98 -3.33 -7.03
N LEU A 53 18.28 -3.00 -6.90
CA LEU A 53 19.12 -2.62 -8.03
C LEU A 53 19.31 -3.79 -9.01
N SER A 54 19.52 -5.00 -8.49
CA SER A 54 19.64 -6.21 -9.33
C SER A 54 18.36 -6.48 -10.12
N ALA A 55 17.18 -6.32 -9.49
CA ALA A 55 15.89 -6.46 -10.16
C ALA A 55 15.67 -5.37 -11.23
N ALA A 56 16.04 -4.14 -10.92
CA ALA A 56 15.94 -3.02 -11.86
C ALA A 56 16.88 -3.18 -13.06
N ASP A 57 18.15 -3.59 -12.83
CA ASP A 57 19.09 -3.86 -13.91
C ASP A 57 18.67 -5.06 -14.78
N ALA A 58 18.10 -6.11 -14.19
CA ALA A 58 17.53 -7.22 -14.93
C ALA A 58 16.39 -6.78 -15.86
N ALA A 59 15.54 -5.87 -15.37
CA ALA A 59 14.46 -5.31 -16.19
C ALA A 59 14.98 -4.53 -17.40
N LEU A 60 16.06 -3.77 -17.25
CA LEU A 60 16.68 -3.00 -18.34
C LEU A 60 17.30 -3.89 -19.44
N ASN A 61 17.65 -5.13 -19.11
CA ASN A 61 18.24 -6.07 -20.06
C ASN A 61 17.20 -6.78 -20.94
N SER A 62 15.91 -6.56 -20.70
CA SER A 62 14.82 -7.14 -21.46
C SER A 62 14.06 -6.07 -22.26
N PRO A 63 13.61 -6.35 -23.48
CA PRO A 63 12.77 -5.41 -24.21
C PRO A 63 11.45 -5.20 -23.48
N ILE A 64 10.92 -3.96 -23.53
CA ILE A 64 9.60 -3.64 -23.01
C ILE A 64 8.55 -4.43 -23.80
N SER A 65 7.78 -5.23 -23.07
CA SER A 65 6.67 -6.02 -23.60
C SER A 65 5.39 -5.73 -22.82
N VAL A 66 4.39 -5.19 -23.49
CA VAL A 66 3.05 -4.92 -22.96
C VAL A 66 2.05 -5.66 -23.83
N PRO A 67 1.83 -6.97 -23.59
CA PRO A 67 0.96 -7.78 -24.42
C PRO A 67 -0.52 -7.43 -24.24
N ILE A 68 -1.35 -7.78 -25.22
CA ILE A 68 -2.81 -7.71 -25.07
C ILE A 68 -3.24 -8.79 -24.06
N PRO A 69 -4.10 -8.46 -23.07
CA PRO A 69 -4.61 -9.44 -22.10
C PRO A 69 -5.24 -10.66 -22.77
N ALA A 70 -4.87 -11.88 -22.33
CA ALA A 70 -5.31 -13.09 -22.98
C ALA A 70 -5.63 -14.25 -22.03
N ASP A 71 -5.02 -14.30 -20.83
CA ASP A 71 -5.13 -15.42 -19.89
C ASP A 71 -5.41 -14.97 -18.46
N GLY A 72 -5.86 -15.89 -17.62
CA GLY A 72 -6.16 -15.64 -16.20
C GLY A 72 -4.94 -15.77 -15.29
N GLY A 73 -5.19 -15.75 -13.98
CA GLY A 73 -4.13 -15.84 -12.96
C GLY A 73 -3.23 -17.07 -13.16
N GLY A 74 -1.92 -16.85 -13.12
CA GLY A 74 -0.90 -17.85 -13.40
C GLY A 74 -0.59 -18.08 -14.89
N GLY A 75 -1.30 -17.43 -15.80
CA GLY A 75 -1.02 -17.48 -17.24
C GLY A 75 0.15 -16.58 -17.64
N VAL A 76 0.75 -16.84 -18.80
CA VAL A 76 1.96 -16.17 -19.29
C VAL A 76 1.78 -14.66 -19.40
N VAL A 77 0.66 -14.20 -19.98
CA VAL A 77 0.37 -12.77 -20.17
C VAL A 77 0.06 -12.10 -18.84
N HIS A 78 -0.71 -12.78 -17.97
CA HIS A 78 -0.99 -12.30 -16.63
C HIS A 78 0.30 -12.08 -15.82
N GLU A 79 1.19 -13.08 -15.81
CA GLU A 79 2.48 -12.99 -15.09
C GLU A 79 3.41 -11.94 -15.73
N GLN A 80 3.33 -11.72 -17.05
CA GLN A 80 4.08 -10.63 -17.71
C GLN A 80 3.63 -9.26 -17.19
N HIS A 81 2.33 -9.00 -17.06
CA HIS A 81 1.85 -7.74 -16.48
C HIS A 81 2.26 -7.57 -15.02
N LYS A 82 2.33 -8.67 -14.25
CA LYS A 82 2.87 -8.64 -12.88
C LYS A 82 4.35 -8.30 -12.87
N SER A 83 5.14 -8.95 -13.71
CA SER A 83 6.57 -8.64 -13.85
C SER A 83 6.79 -7.18 -14.25
N ASN A 84 5.96 -6.63 -15.12
CA ASN A 84 6.05 -5.25 -15.55
C ASN A 84 5.84 -4.25 -14.41
N TYR A 85 4.82 -4.44 -13.56
CA TYR A 85 4.63 -3.49 -12.46
C TYR A 85 5.72 -3.60 -11.39
N TYR A 86 6.24 -4.79 -11.12
CA TYR A 86 7.39 -4.94 -10.24
C TYR A 86 8.65 -4.29 -10.83
N ALA A 87 8.90 -4.46 -12.13
CA ALA A 87 10.01 -3.82 -12.82
C ALA A 87 9.92 -2.29 -12.75
N MET A 88 8.75 -1.70 -13.01
CA MET A 88 8.53 -0.26 -12.87
C MET A 88 8.74 0.21 -11.42
N PHE A 89 8.22 -0.52 -10.45
CA PHE A 89 8.39 -0.23 -9.04
C PHE A 89 9.87 -0.21 -8.63
N HIS A 90 10.62 -1.28 -8.93
CA HIS A 90 12.05 -1.35 -8.61
C HIS A 90 12.87 -0.28 -9.35
N CYS A 91 12.58 -0.02 -10.62
CA CYS A 91 13.24 1.04 -11.38
C CYS A 91 12.93 2.43 -10.81
N GLY A 92 11.70 2.71 -10.39
CA GLY A 92 11.33 3.98 -9.74
C GLY A 92 12.14 4.21 -8.45
N VAL A 93 12.21 3.20 -7.58
CA VAL A 93 12.99 3.23 -6.34
C VAL A 93 14.49 3.35 -6.64
N ALA A 94 15.01 2.56 -7.60
CA ALA A 94 16.41 2.62 -8.01
C ALA A 94 16.79 4.01 -8.52
N TYR A 95 15.91 4.66 -9.30
CA TYR A 95 16.12 6.05 -9.74
C TYR A 95 16.24 6.99 -8.54
N GLN A 96 15.32 6.91 -7.58
CA GLN A 96 15.36 7.77 -6.41
C GLN A 96 16.64 7.57 -5.57
N LEU A 97 17.13 6.36 -5.42
CA LEU A 97 18.29 6.09 -4.57
C LEU A 97 19.64 6.21 -5.28
N THR A 98 19.67 6.23 -6.61
CA THR A 98 20.93 6.36 -7.38
C THR A 98 21.04 7.66 -8.16
N GLY A 99 19.93 8.27 -8.56
CA GLY A 99 19.86 9.39 -9.50
C GLY A 99 20.09 8.97 -10.96
N ASP A 100 20.28 7.69 -11.26
CA ASP A 100 20.54 7.22 -12.62
C ASP A 100 19.27 7.24 -13.49
N LYS A 101 19.26 8.13 -14.46
CA LYS A 101 18.12 8.38 -15.36
C LYS A 101 17.75 7.19 -16.24
N LYS A 102 18.60 6.17 -16.36
CA LYS A 102 18.27 4.96 -17.13
C LYS A 102 17.01 4.28 -16.57
N TYR A 103 16.88 4.22 -15.25
CA TYR A 103 15.74 3.64 -14.57
C TYR A 103 14.46 4.46 -14.78
N ALA A 104 14.56 5.79 -14.65
CA ALA A 104 13.42 6.67 -14.90
C ALA A 104 12.91 6.59 -16.34
N ARG A 105 13.82 6.47 -17.32
CA ARG A 105 13.46 6.27 -18.73
C ARG A 105 12.71 4.97 -18.95
N TYR A 106 13.19 3.86 -18.36
CA TYR A 106 12.50 2.59 -18.47
C TYR A 106 11.05 2.66 -17.95
N VAL A 107 10.84 3.28 -16.78
CA VAL A 107 9.49 3.46 -16.23
C VAL A 107 8.63 4.32 -17.17
N ALA A 108 9.16 5.43 -17.67
CA ALA A 108 8.45 6.31 -18.60
C ALA A 108 8.01 5.58 -19.88
N ASP A 109 8.93 4.85 -20.49
CA ASP A 109 8.68 4.09 -21.74
C ASP A 109 7.62 2.99 -21.53
N MET A 110 7.68 2.30 -20.39
CA MET A 110 6.71 1.27 -20.00
C MET A 110 5.31 1.87 -19.76
N LEU A 111 5.22 2.98 -19.01
CA LEU A 111 3.95 3.68 -18.77
C LEU A 111 3.34 4.21 -20.07
N GLU A 112 4.15 4.75 -20.99
CA GLU A 112 3.67 5.16 -22.30
C GLU A 112 3.17 3.97 -23.14
N ALA A 113 3.81 2.80 -23.05
CA ALA A 113 3.33 1.60 -23.71
C ALA A 113 1.96 1.17 -23.17
N TYR A 114 1.76 1.20 -21.86
CA TYR A 114 0.45 0.98 -21.24
C TYR A 114 -0.57 2.06 -21.61
N ALA A 115 -0.17 3.33 -21.68
CA ALA A 115 -1.06 4.42 -22.08
C ALA A 115 -1.52 4.32 -23.56
N ARG A 116 -0.78 3.61 -24.40
CA ARG A 116 -1.22 3.24 -25.74
C ARG A 116 -2.18 2.05 -25.75
N LEU A 117 -1.93 1.06 -24.90
CA LEU A 117 -2.74 -0.16 -24.87
C LEU A 117 -4.09 0.05 -24.15
N TYR A 118 -4.08 0.65 -22.95
CA TYR A 118 -5.23 0.64 -22.04
C TYR A 118 -6.52 1.20 -22.64
N PRO A 119 -6.50 2.29 -23.46
CA PRO A 119 -7.72 2.80 -24.10
C PRO A 119 -8.36 1.84 -25.11
N THR A 120 -7.60 0.88 -25.61
CA THR A 120 -8.08 -0.11 -26.61
C THR A 120 -8.74 -1.31 -25.96
N LEU A 121 -8.62 -1.47 -24.65
CA LEU A 121 -9.12 -2.64 -23.94
C LEU A 121 -10.62 -2.52 -23.63
N GLY A 122 -11.37 -3.60 -23.90
CA GLY A 122 -12.66 -3.87 -23.30
C GLY A 122 -12.51 -4.61 -21.95
N PHE A 123 -13.55 -5.33 -21.54
CA PHE A 123 -13.40 -6.31 -20.44
C PHE A 123 -12.40 -7.40 -20.82
N HIS A 124 -11.70 -7.91 -19.82
CA HIS A 124 -10.74 -8.98 -20.00
C HIS A 124 -11.40 -10.22 -20.65
N PRO A 125 -10.76 -10.85 -21.67
CA PRO A 125 -11.37 -11.94 -22.43
C PRO A 125 -11.65 -13.19 -21.58
N VAL A 126 -10.87 -13.40 -20.51
CA VAL A 126 -11.09 -14.48 -19.54
C VAL A 126 -11.60 -13.85 -18.25
N SER A 127 -12.90 -13.90 -18.05
CA SER A 127 -13.52 -13.40 -16.83
C SER A 127 -14.32 -14.50 -16.15
N LEU A 128 -13.76 -15.11 -15.13
CA LEU A 128 -14.45 -15.99 -14.19
C LEU A 128 -14.88 -15.25 -12.92
N SER A 129 -14.51 -13.98 -12.80
CA SER A 129 -14.85 -13.13 -11.66
C SER A 129 -16.17 -12.40 -11.88
N PRO A 130 -17.02 -12.26 -10.86
CA PRO A 130 -18.18 -11.38 -10.91
C PRO A 130 -17.79 -9.89 -11.06
N VAL A 131 -16.52 -9.58 -10.87
CA VAL A 131 -15.93 -8.23 -11.03
C VAL A 131 -14.77 -8.31 -12.02
N PRO A 132 -15.10 -8.34 -13.33
CA PRO A 132 -14.07 -8.47 -14.37
C PRO A 132 -13.16 -7.24 -14.41
N GLY A 133 -11.89 -7.46 -14.73
CA GLY A 133 -10.93 -6.41 -15.04
C GLY A 133 -10.87 -6.07 -16.54
N ARG A 134 -9.90 -5.28 -16.92
CA ARG A 134 -9.55 -4.94 -18.32
C ARG A 134 -8.17 -5.46 -18.67
N LEU A 135 -7.17 -5.03 -17.90
CA LEU A 135 -5.77 -5.48 -18.01
C LEU A 135 -5.56 -6.87 -17.37
N PHE A 136 -6.32 -7.16 -16.33
CA PHE A 136 -6.31 -8.43 -15.62
C PHE A 136 -7.71 -9.05 -15.61
N TRP A 137 -7.79 -10.35 -15.31
CA TRP A 137 -9.05 -11.08 -15.28
C TRP A 137 -10.02 -10.64 -14.18
N GLN A 138 -9.52 -9.93 -13.15
CA GLN A 138 -10.33 -9.34 -12.09
C GLN A 138 -9.78 -8.00 -11.63
N THR A 139 -10.64 -7.13 -11.13
CA THR A 139 -10.33 -5.76 -10.70
C THR A 139 -9.31 -5.70 -9.55
N LEU A 140 -9.24 -6.73 -8.68
CA LEU A 140 -8.23 -6.81 -7.62
C LEU A 140 -6.81 -6.69 -8.19
N ASN A 141 -6.52 -7.44 -9.25
CA ASN A 141 -5.17 -7.41 -9.86
C ASN A 141 -4.87 -6.07 -10.53
N GLU A 142 -5.87 -5.39 -11.08
CA GLU A 142 -5.71 -4.01 -11.57
C GLU A 142 -5.39 -3.04 -10.43
N SER A 143 -6.05 -3.20 -9.29
CA SER A 143 -5.78 -2.38 -8.10
C SER A 143 -4.35 -2.59 -7.58
N VAL A 144 -3.87 -3.84 -7.52
CA VAL A 144 -2.48 -4.15 -7.15
C VAL A 144 -1.50 -3.54 -8.15
N TRP A 145 -1.79 -3.65 -9.44
CA TRP A 145 -0.98 -3.04 -10.52
C TRP A 145 -0.90 -1.51 -10.32
N LEU A 146 -2.03 -0.86 -10.07
CA LEU A 146 -2.10 0.60 -9.93
C LEU A 146 -1.37 1.09 -8.67
N VAL A 147 -1.43 0.36 -7.55
CA VAL A 147 -0.65 0.68 -6.34
C VAL A 147 0.85 0.74 -6.64
N HIS A 148 1.41 -0.29 -7.28
CA HIS A 148 2.85 -0.34 -7.58
C HIS A 148 3.25 0.74 -8.60
N THR A 149 2.44 0.95 -9.62
CA THR A 149 2.75 1.91 -10.67
C THR A 149 2.52 3.35 -10.25
N ALA A 150 1.62 3.62 -9.29
CA ALA A 150 1.51 4.93 -8.67
C ALA A 150 2.80 5.33 -7.96
N VAL A 151 3.43 4.41 -7.21
CA VAL A 151 4.75 4.64 -6.58
C VAL A 151 5.83 4.88 -7.63
N ALA A 152 5.87 4.04 -8.68
CA ALA A 152 6.84 4.20 -9.75
C ALA A 152 6.69 5.54 -10.48
N TYR A 153 5.46 5.97 -10.74
CA TYR A 153 5.15 7.26 -11.36
C TYR A 153 5.55 8.44 -10.47
N ASP A 154 5.21 8.38 -9.18
CA ASP A 154 5.61 9.38 -8.19
C ASP A 154 7.13 9.54 -8.15
N CYS A 155 7.87 8.43 -8.15
CA CYS A 155 9.34 8.44 -8.17
C CYS A 155 9.95 9.18 -9.37
N ILE A 156 9.33 9.09 -10.53
CA ILE A 156 9.89 9.64 -11.78
C ILE A 156 9.22 10.94 -12.24
N TYR A 157 8.22 11.43 -11.52
CA TYR A 157 7.32 12.53 -11.94
C TYR A 157 8.07 13.73 -12.52
N HIS A 158 9.13 14.18 -11.85
CA HIS A 158 9.91 15.33 -12.29
C HIS A 158 10.81 15.09 -13.52
N THR A 159 10.98 13.81 -13.92
CA THR A 159 11.72 13.47 -15.14
C THR A 159 10.85 13.51 -16.38
N LEU A 160 9.53 13.45 -16.21
CA LEU A 160 8.56 13.44 -17.30
C LEU A 160 8.30 14.85 -17.81
N SER A 161 8.22 15.00 -19.13
CA SER A 161 7.69 16.22 -19.74
C SER A 161 6.20 16.38 -19.44
N ALA A 162 5.68 17.60 -19.51
CA ALA A 162 4.25 17.87 -19.35
C ALA A 162 3.38 17.04 -20.31
N LYS A 163 3.83 16.85 -21.55
CA LYS A 163 3.14 16.02 -22.55
C LYS A 163 3.08 14.56 -22.14
N GLN A 164 4.17 14.00 -21.64
CA GLN A 164 4.19 12.61 -21.17
C GLN A 164 3.26 12.42 -19.97
N ARG A 165 3.33 13.31 -18.96
CA ARG A 165 2.41 13.27 -17.83
C ARG A 165 0.96 13.29 -18.28
N THR A 166 0.57 14.28 -19.09
CA THR A 166 -0.81 14.39 -19.60
C THR A 166 -1.23 13.13 -20.35
N THR A 167 -0.36 12.54 -21.17
CA THR A 167 -0.68 11.32 -21.92
C THR A 167 -0.89 10.12 -21.01
N ILE A 168 0.02 9.90 -20.05
CA ILE A 168 -0.04 8.79 -19.11
C ILE A 168 -1.27 8.95 -18.19
N GLU A 169 -1.49 10.12 -17.63
CA GLU A 169 -2.62 10.38 -16.74
C GLU A 169 -3.97 10.19 -17.45
N LYS A 170 -4.12 10.82 -18.63
CA LYS A 170 -5.38 10.79 -19.38
C LYS A 170 -5.72 9.43 -19.99
N ASN A 171 -4.72 8.69 -20.47
CA ASN A 171 -4.94 7.47 -21.24
C ASN A 171 -4.75 6.19 -20.41
N LEU A 172 -4.15 6.29 -19.23
CA LEU A 172 -3.87 5.11 -18.40
C LEU A 172 -4.44 5.26 -16.98
N PHE A 173 -3.92 6.20 -16.20
CA PHE A 173 -4.21 6.23 -14.77
C PHE A 173 -5.65 6.67 -14.46
N ALA A 174 -6.13 7.74 -15.05
CA ALA A 174 -7.51 8.19 -14.84
C ALA A 174 -8.53 7.14 -15.33
N PRO A 175 -8.45 6.60 -16.56
CA PRO A 175 -9.37 5.55 -16.99
C PRO A 175 -9.30 4.27 -16.15
N MET A 176 -8.13 3.92 -15.60
CA MET A 176 -8.00 2.75 -14.73
C MET A 176 -8.62 3.01 -13.36
N ALA A 177 -8.38 4.18 -12.77
CA ALA A 177 -8.98 4.56 -11.49
C ALA A 177 -10.51 4.64 -11.60
N ASP A 178 -11.04 5.28 -12.65
CA ASP A 178 -12.48 5.33 -12.92
C ASP A 178 -13.07 3.92 -13.09
N PHE A 179 -12.38 3.04 -13.81
CA PHE A 179 -12.79 1.66 -13.98
C PHE A 179 -12.81 0.88 -12.66
N ILE A 180 -11.79 1.05 -11.80
CA ILE A 180 -11.74 0.42 -10.48
C ILE A 180 -12.90 0.89 -9.59
N MET A 181 -13.26 2.17 -9.67
CA MET A 181 -14.36 2.73 -8.88
C MET A 181 -15.74 2.36 -9.40
N ASP A 182 -15.96 2.50 -10.70
CA ASP A 182 -17.30 2.55 -11.28
C ASP A 182 -17.61 1.42 -12.27
N GLY A 183 -16.59 0.74 -12.81
CA GLY A 183 -16.75 -0.25 -13.86
C GLY A 183 -16.75 0.36 -15.26
N MET A 184 -17.37 -0.31 -16.20
CA MET A 184 -17.42 0.11 -17.62
C MET A 184 -18.77 -0.19 -18.24
N GLY A 185 -19.31 0.76 -19.00
CA GLY A 185 -20.61 0.64 -19.65
C GLY A 185 -21.72 0.46 -18.61
N ASP A 186 -22.64 -0.49 -18.85
CA ASP A 186 -23.74 -0.80 -17.94
C ASP A 186 -23.33 -1.74 -16.78
N ASN A 187 -22.07 -2.20 -16.74
CA ASN A 187 -21.57 -3.06 -15.68
C ASN A 187 -20.94 -2.25 -14.56
N HIS A 188 -21.73 -1.98 -13.53
CA HIS A 188 -21.30 -1.24 -12.33
C HIS A 188 -20.92 -2.17 -11.15
N ALA A 189 -20.55 -3.43 -11.42
CA ALA A 189 -20.14 -4.36 -10.36
C ALA A 189 -18.90 -3.88 -9.58
N ASN A 190 -18.00 -3.13 -10.22
CA ASN A 190 -16.81 -2.56 -9.61
C ASN A 190 -17.16 -1.56 -8.51
N ASN A 191 -18.16 -0.70 -8.72
CA ASN A 191 -18.63 0.23 -7.68
C ASN A 191 -19.07 -0.50 -6.42
N LYS A 192 -19.75 -1.63 -6.57
CA LYS A 192 -20.13 -2.46 -5.42
C LYS A 192 -18.91 -3.03 -4.71
N THR A 193 -17.84 -3.41 -5.44
CA THR A 193 -16.60 -3.92 -4.86
C THR A 193 -15.81 -2.82 -4.18
N PHE A 194 -15.67 -1.67 -4.81
CA PHE A 194 -14.96 -0.51 -4.26
C PHE A 194 -15.51 -0.08 -2.90
N ASN A 195 -16.82 -0.15 -2.72
CA ASN A 195 -17.49 0.23 -1.47
C ASN A 195 -17.67 -0.93 -0.47
N LYS A 196 -17.20 -2.14 -0.77
CA LYS A 196 -17.34 -3.28 0.15
C LYS A 196 -16.42 -3.18 1.37
N MET A 197 -16.82 -3.86 2.42
CA MET A 197 -15.98 -4.18 3.58
C MET A 197 -15.30 -5.54 3.32
N HIS A 198 -14.18 -5.53 2.58
CA HIS A 198 -13.54 -6.73 2.07
C HIS A 198 -12.10 -6.41 1.62
N ASN A 199 -11.17 -7.36 1.67
CA ASN A 199 -9.76 -7.14 1.29
C ASN A 199 -9.59 -6.62 -0.15
N HIS A 200 -10.45 -6.99 -1.12
CA HIS A 200 -10.40 -6.44 -2.48
C HIS A 200 -10.64 -4.93 -2.50
N ALA A 201 -11.55 -4.45 -1.65
CA ALA A 201 -11.84 -3.02 -1.55
C ALA A 201 -10.69 -2.24 -0.89
N THR A 202 -9.91 -2.85 0.02
CA THR A 202 -8.75 -2.18 0.60
C THR A 202 -7.68 -1.89 -0.46
N TRP A 203 -7.45 -2.84 -1.37
CA TRP A 203 -6.58 -2.62 -2.51
C TRP A 203 -7.12 -1.56 -3.48
N ALA A 204 -8.42 -1.60 -3.76
CA ALA A 204 -9.06 -0.64 -4.66
C ALA A 204 -8.99 0.79 -4.11
N THR A 205 -9.29 1.00 -2.83
CA THR A 205 -9.19 2.33 -2.21
C THR A 205 -7.75 2.82 -2.13
N ALA A 206 -6.79 1.95 -1.77
CA ALA A 206 -5.38 2.31 -1.79
C ALA A 206 -4.92 2.71 -3.20
N ALA A 207 -5.29 1.94 -4.24
CA ALA A 207 -4.92 2.23 -5.62
C ALA A 207 -5.43 3.58 -6.11
N VAL A 208 -6.73 3.85 -5.90
CA VAL A 208 -7.36 5.11 -6.32
C VAL A 208 -6.83 6.29 -5.52
N GLY A 209 -6.65 6.13 -4.22
CA GLY A 209 -6.12 7.19 -3.35
C GLY A 209 -4.67 7.54 -3.66
N MET A 210 -3.81 6.54 -3.82
CA MET A 210 -2.40 6.75 -4.14
C MET A 210 -2.21 7.41 -5.50
N ILE A 211 -2.90 6.95 -6.54
CA ILE A 211 -2.81 7.62 -7.84
C ILE A 211 -3.48 9.00 -7.81
N GLY A 212 -4.53 9.18 -7.02
CA GLY A 212 -5.14 10.48 -6.75
C GLY A 212 -4.13 11.48 -6.19
N PHE A 213 -3.35 11.09 -5.18
CA PHE A 213 -2.26 11.92 -4.65
C PHE A 213 -1.19 12.21 -5.70
N ALA A 214 -0.74 11.20 -6.46
CA ALA A 214 0.30 11.37 -7.46
C ALA A 214 -0.11 12.27 -8.64
N MET A 215 -1.39 12.29 -9.00
CA MET A 215 -1.95 13.14 -10.06
C MET A 215 -2.54 14.47 -9.54
N ASN A 216 -2.51 14.74 -8.24
CA ASN A 216 -3.19 15.88 -7.60
C ASN A 216 -4.70 15.92 -7.90
N ARG A 217 -5.37 14.76 -7.84
CA ARG A 217 -6.80 14.57 -8.03
C ARG A 217 -7.50 14.39 -6.69
N GLU A 218 -7.91 15.52 -6.10
CA GLU A 218 -8.60 15.56 -4.81
C GLU A 218 -9.90 14.74 -4.81
N ASP A 219 -10.62 14.73 -5.90
CA ASP A 219 -11.83 13.92 -6.07
C ASP A 219 -11.56 12.41 -5.94
N TYR A 220 -10.43 11.91 -6.45
CA TYR A 220 -10.03 10.50 -6.28
C TYR A 220 -9.62 10.21 -4.83
N VAL A 221 -8.90 11.14 -4.21
CA VAL A 221 -8.51 11.01 -2.80
C VAL A 221 -9.74 10.97 -1.89
N ASN A 222 -10.70 11.87 -2.10
CA ASN A 222 -11.93 11.91 -1.32
C ASN A 222 -12.76 10.62 -1.48
N LYS A 223 -12.91 10.12 -2.70
CA LYS A 223 -13.59 8.86 -2.94
C LYS A 223 -12.85 7.67 -2.30
N ALA A 224 -11.53 7.66 -2.34
CA ALA A 224 -10.75 6.62 -1.67
C ALA A 224 -10.91 6.66 -0.15
N LEU A 225 -10.93 7.85 0.45
CA LEU A 225 -11.10 8.01 1.90
C LEU A 225 -12.53 7.71 2.37
N TYR A 226 -13.54 8.19 1.64
CA TYR A 226 -14.93 8.24 2.12
C TYR A 226 -15.92 7.42 1.30
N GLY A 227 -15.46 6.65 0.30
CA GLY A 227 -16.29 5.86 -0.61
C GLY A 227 -16.72 6.63 -1.85
N SER A 228 -17.28 5.93 -2.83
CA SER A 228 -17.64 6.51 -4.13
C SER A 228 -18.65 7.67 -4.06
N ASP A 229 -19.44 7.75 -2.99
CA ASP A 229 -20.39 8.84 -2.72
C ASP A 229 -19.84 9.93 -1.78
N GLU A 230 -18.58 9.81 -1.38
CA GLU A 230 -17.84 10.73 -0.50
C GLU A 230 -18.51 10.98 0.87
N THR A 231 -19.46 10.11 1.27
CA THR A 231 -20.20 10.31 2.54
C THR A 231 -19.59 9.55 3.73
N GLY A 232 -18.67 8.62 3.47
CA GLY A 232 -18.15 7.69 4.49
C GLY A 232 -19.16 6.64 4.98
N LYS A 233 -20.39 6.63 4.44
CA LYS A 233 -21.46 5.74 4.91
C LYS A 233 -21.50 4.40 4.19
N ARG A 234 -21.04 4.36 2.94
CA ARG A 234 -21.11 3.15 2.11
C ARG A 234 -19.78 2.44 1.94
N GLY A 235 -18.68 3.17 1.85
CA GLY A 235 -17.36 2.62 1.57
C GLY A 235 -16.25 3.58 2.00
N GLY A 236 -15.06 3.35 1.46
CA GLY A 236 -13.87 4.15 1.68
C GLY A 236 -12.98 3.63 2.81
N PHE A 237 -11.74 4.09 2.78
CA PHE A 237 -10.66 3.63 3.65
C PHE A 237 -10.98 3.80 5.15
N ILE A 238 -11.52 4.95 5.53
CA ILE A 238 -11.89 5.22 6.93
C ILE A 238 -12.93 4.19 7.41
N ARG A 239 -13.95 3.94 6.59
CA ARG A 239 -14.96 2.96 6.94
C ARG A 239 -14.40 1.53 6.97
N GLN A 240 -13.46 1.19 6.11
CA GLN A 240 -12.80 -0.11 6.15
C GLN A 240 -12.02 -0.32 7.46
N MET A 241 -11.33 0.70 7.95
CA MET A 241 -10.68 0.64 9.26
C MET A 241 -11.70 0.47 10.40
N ASP A 242 -12.91 1.04 10.27
CA ASP A 242 -13.96 0.89 11.26
C ASP A 242 -14.59 -0.50 11.32
N TYR A 243 -14.73 -1.14 10.17
CA TYR A 243 -15.57 -2.33 10.04
C TYR A 243 -14.80 -3.64 9.86
N LEU A 244 -13.59 -3.59 9.29
CA LEU A 244 -12.81 -4.79 9.01
C LEU A 244 -11.96 -5.25 10.19
N PHE A 245 -11.74 -4.37 11.18
CA PHE A 245 -11.01 -4.72 12.39
C PHE A 245 -11.92 -4.64 13.60
N SER A 246 -11.77 -5.61 14.50
CA SER A 246 -12.34 -5.51 15.86
C SER A 246 -11.61 -4.44 16.67
N PRO A 247 -12.09 -4.04 17.84
CA PRO A 247 -11.36 -3.15 18.74
C PRO A 247 -9.98 -3.66 19.16
N ASP A 248 -9.75 -4.97 19.07
CA ASP A 248 -8.49 -5.63 19.39
C ASP A 248 -7.54 -5.73 18.18
N GLY A 249 -7.98 -5.31 16.98
CA GLY A 249 -7.21 -5.40 15.74
C GLY A 249 -7.38 -6.74 14.99
N TYR A 250 -8.29 -7.61 15.41
CA TYR A 250 -8.60 -8.83 14.67
C TYR A 250 -9.35 -8.50 13.39
N PHE A 251 -8.93 -9.11 12.28
CA PHE A 251 -9.54 -8.93 10.96
C PHE A 251 -10.59 -10.00 10.72
N THR A 252 -11.76 -9.61 10.27
CA THR A 252 -12.92 -10.50 10.16
C THR A 252 -12.72 -11.72 9.25
N GLU A 253 -11.82 -11.63 8.27
CA GLU A 253 -11.48 -12.72 7.36
C GLU A 253 -10.38 -13.67 7.92
N GLY A 254 -9.87 -13.43 9.13
CA GLY A 254 -8.84 -14.24 9.78
C GLY A 254 -7.39 -13.84 9.43
N ALA A 255 -6.42 -14.47 10.12
CA ALA A 255 -5.01 -14.09 10.07
C ALA A 255 -4.40 -14.16 8.67
N TYR A 256 -4.77 -15.17 7.87
CA TYR A 256 -4.24 -15.31 6.51
C TYR A 256 -4.59 -14.11 5.62
N TYR A 257 -5.86 -13.69 5.61
CA TYR A 257 -6.29 -12.52 4.83
C TYR A 257 -5.92 -11.21 5.50
N GLN A 258 -5.84 -11.16 6.83
CA GLN A 258 -5.32 -10.00 7.55
C GLN A 258 -3.90 -9.66 7.10
N ARG A 259 -3.03 -10.66 6.94
CA ARG A 259 -1.70 -10.51 6.36
C ARG A 259 -1.75 -9.83 4.99
N TYR A 260 -2.63 -10.28 4.11
CA TYR A 260 -2.76 -9.72 2.76
C TYR A 260 -3.37 -8.32 2.76
N ALA A 261 -4.34 -8.07 3.65
CA ALA A 261 -5.03 -6.79 3.74
C ALA A 261 -4.21 -5.71 4.46
N ILE A 262 -3.35 -6.07 5.44
CA ILE A 262 -2.59 -5.08 6.20
C ILE A 262 -1.68 -4.23 5.31
N TRP A 263 -1.15 -4.80 4.23
CA TRP A 263 -0.27 -4.09 3.32
C TRP A 263 -0.94 -2.88 2.65
N PRO A 264 -2.05 -2.98 1.88
CA PRO A 264 -2.71 -1.79 1.33
C PRO A 264 -3.16 -0.79 2.41
N PHE A 265 -3.50 -1.26 3.62
CA PHE A 265 -3.82 -0.37 4.73
C PHE A 265 -2.63 0.49 5.14
N VAL A 266 -1.47 -0.11 5.41
CA VAL A 266 -0.31 0.65 5.91
C VAL A 266 0.34 1.53 4.84
N ILE A 267 0.41 1.09 3.58
CA ILE A 267 0.98 1.91 2.51
C ILE A 267 0.09 3.11 2.18
N PHE A 268 -1.22 2.93 2.15
CA PHE A 268 -2.10 4.07 1.91
C PHE A 268 -2.15 5.01 3.13
N ALA A 269 -2.10 4.47 4.35
CA ALA A 269 -1.93 5.29 5.55
C ALA A 269 -0.62 6.10 5.52
N GLN A 270 0.49 5.52 5.04
CA GLN A 270 1.75 6.26 4.86
C GLN A 270 1.60 7.41 3.84
N CYS A 271 0.89 7.17 2.73
CA CYS A 271 0.61 8.23 1.76
C CYS A 271 -0.27 9.34 2.36
N ILE A 272 -1.26 8.98 3.17
CA ILE A 272 -2.12 9.94 3.87
C ILE A 272 -1.29 10.75 4.87
N GLU A 273 -0.43 10.11 5.67
CA GLU A 273 0.45 10.80 6.62
C GLU A 273 1.34 11.82 5.92
N ASN A 274 1.90 11.46 4.76
CA ASN A 274 2.77 12.35 4.00
C ASN A 274 2.03 13.51 3.32
N LYS A 275 0.74 13.36 3.01
CA LYS A 275 -0.05 14.31 2.20
C LYS A 275 -1.12 15.07 2.99
N LEU A 276 -1.70 14.44 3.99
CA LEU A 276 -2.79 14.95 4.83
C LEU A 276 -2.51 14.61 6.31
N PRO A 277 -1.36 15.07 6.87
CA PRO A 277 -0.95 14.71 8.23
C PRO A 277 -1.99 15.12 9.29
N GLU A 278 -2.83 16.11 8.99
CA GLU A 278 -3.91 16.55 9.86
C GLU A 278 -4.99 15.48 10.12
N LEU A 279 -5.04 14.42 9.32
CA LEU A 279 -5.94 13.29 9.54
C LEU A 279 -5.45 12.35 10.65
N GLU A 280 -4.18 12.49 11.08
CA GLU A 280 -3.57 11.67 12.14
C GLU A 280 -3.90 10.17 11.95
N ILE A 281 -3.77 9.68 10.73
CA ILE A 281 -4.32 8.40 10.29
C ILE A 281 -3.80 7.19 11.08
N PHE A 282 -2.56 7.24 11.54
CA PHE A 282 -1.98 6.16 12.35
C PHE A 282 -2.49 6.17 13.81
N SER A 283 -2.99 7.31 14.29
CA SER A 283 -3.65 7.42 15.60
C SER A 283 -5.14 7.06 15.54
N TYR A 284 -5.69 6.96 14.32
CA TYR A 284 -7.12 6.71 14.12
C TYR A 284 -7.60 5.44 14.87
N ARG A 285 -8.75 5.54 15.50
CA ARG A 285 -9.39 4.45 16.25
C ARG A 285 -8.43 3.79 17.26
N ASP A 286 -7.74 4.60 18.04
CA ASP A 286 -6.76 4.16 19.04
C ASP A 286 -5.66 3.27 18.41
N SER A 287 -5.04 3.78 17.33
CA SER A 287 -3.97 3.14 16.57
C SER A 287 -4.35 1.75 16.04
N ILE A 288 -5.51 1.63 15.41
CA ILE A 288 -6.06 0.34 14.97
C ILE A 288 -5.11 -0.46 14.06
N LEU A 289 -4.30 0.21 13.22
CA LEU A 289 -3.34 -0.48 12.35
C LEU A 289 -2.20 -1.12 13.15
N SER A 290 -1.73 -0.47 14.20
CA SER A 290 -0.73 -1.05 15.12
C SER A 290 -1.30 -2.24 15.90
N LYS A 291 -2.55 -2.12 16.36
CA LYS A 291 -3.25 -3.25 16.99
C LYS A 291 -3.42 -4.41 16.00
N ALA A 292 -3.77 -4.12 14.76
CA ALA A 292 -3.93 -5.14 13.72
C ALA A 292 -2.63 -5.91 13.48
N LEU A 293 -1.48 -5.24 13.39
CA LEU A 293 -0.19 -5.90 13.26
C LEU A 293 0.14 -6.73 14.51
N SER A 294 -0.06 -6.16 15.72
CA SER A 294 0.17 -6.88 16.97
C SER A 294 -0.69 -8.14 17.09
N THR A 295 -1.97 -8.03 16.72
CA THR A 295 -2.90 -9.18 16.72
C THR A 295 -2.44 -10.26 15.75
N LEU A 296 -2.03 -9.87 14.54
CA LEU A 296 -1.54 -10.79 13.54
C LEU A 296 -0.29 -11.55 14.02
N ILE A 297 0.66 -10.85 14.70
CA ILE A 297 1.84 -11.47 15.30
C ILE A 297 1.42 -12.43 16.42
N GLN A 298 0.47 -12.05 17.28
CA GLN A 298 0.00 -12.90 18.37
C GLN A 298 -0.82 -14.11 17.89
N LEU A 299 -1.39 -14.08 16.68
CA LEU A 299 -2.10 -15.20 16.06
C LEU A 299 -1.15 -16.16 15.32
N SER A 300 0.08 -16.29 15.80
CA SER A 300 1.08 -17.22 15.25
C SER A 300 1.69 -18.11 16.33
N TYR A 301 2.22 -19.25 15.90
CA TYR A 301 3.00 -20.18 16.70
C TYR A 301 4.17 -20.73 15.86
N GLU A 302 5.36 -20.73 16.42
CA GLU A 302 6.59 -21.15 15.70
C GLU A 302 6.76 -20.50 14.32
N GLY A 303 6.38 -19.21 14.22
CA GLY A 303 6.47 -18.42 12.99
C GLY A 303 5.31 -18.60 12.00
N GLU A 304 4.40 -19.54 12.22
CA GLU A 304 3.23 -19.78 11.36
C GLU A 304 1.94 -19.24 11.97
N PHE A 305 1.03 -18.72 11.12
CA PHE A 305 -0.30 -18.29 11.58
C PHE A 305 -1.19 -19.47 11.93
N PHE A 306 -2.01 -19.30 12.97
CA PHE A 306 -3.10 -20.24 13.21
C PHE A 306 -4.05 -20.30 12.01
N HIS A 307 -4.45 -21.51 11.64
CA HIS A 307 -5.36 -21.74 10.53
C HIS A 307 -6.79 -21.45 10.96
N ILE A 308 -7.19 -20.19 10.84
CA ILE A 308 -8.52 -19.68 11.18
C ILE A 308 -9.16 -19.14 9.92
N ASN A 309 -10.40 -19.52 9.65
CA ASN A 309 -11.13 -19.22 8.43
C ASN A 309 -10.42 -19.75 7.17
N ASP A 310 -10.47 -19.04 6.06
CA ASP A 310 -9.78 -19.40 4.79
C ASP A 310 -8.26 -19.28 4.94
N ALA A 311 -7.63 -20.28 5.55
CA ALA A 311 -6.22 -20.24 5.85
C ALA A 311 -5.40 -21.15 4.93
N LEU A 312 -4.28 -20.61 4.46
CA LEU A 312 -3.18 -21.36 3.85
C LEU A 312 -1.95 -21.23 4.73
N LEU A 313 -0.97 -22.12 4.55
CA LEU A 313 0.33 -22.06 5.22
C LEU A 313 1.03 -20.73 4.89
N LYS A 314 1.07 -19.84 5.84
CA LYS A 314 1.80 -18.58 5.83
C LYS A 314 2.10 -18.19 7.28
N GLY A 315 3.09 -17.35 7.46
CA GLY A 315 3.51 -16.93 8.79
C GLY A 315 4.19 -15.58 8.80
N LEU A 316 4.94 -15.33 9.85
CA LEU A 316 5.63 -14.05 10.08
C LEU A 316 6.68 -13.73 9.01
N SER A 317 7.13 -14.73 8.22
CA SER A 317 8.01 -14.53 7.05
C SER A 317 7.33 -13.88 5.85
N ALA A 318 6.04 -13.67 5.92
CA ALA A 318 5.32 -13.01 4.85
C ALA A 318 5.82 -11.57 4.67
N GLN A 319 6.16 -11.22 3.44
CA GLN A 319 6.71 -9.93 3.06
C GLN A 319 5.80 -8.75 3.52
N GLU A 320 4.50 -8.96 3.49
CA GLU A 320 3.51 -7.98 3.91
C GLU A 320 3.63 -7.59 5.39
N LEU A 321 4.08 -8.52 6.25
CA LEU A 321 4.34 -8.22 7.66
C LEU A 321 5.59 -7.38 7.84
N VAL A 322 6.66 -7.69 7.12
CA VAL A 322 7.88 -6.89 7.13
C VAL A 322 7.56 -5.45 6.73
N TYR A 323 6.77 -5.27 5.68
CA TYR A 323 6.36 -3.95 5.22
C TYR A 323 5.53 -3.20 6.25
N ALA A 324 4.58 -3.89 6.88
CA ALA A 324 3.76 -3.30 7.93
C ALA A 324 4.60 -2.95 9.17
N ALA A 325 5.51 -3.84 9.58
CA ALA A 325 6.38 -3.61 10.72
C ALA A 325 7.29 -2.40 10.49
N ASP A 326 7.88 -2.26 9.31
CA ASP A 326 8.78 -1.16 8.96
C ASP A 326 8.04 0.19 8.97
N ILE A 327 6.87 0.27 8.35
CA ILE A 327 6.07 1.49 8.35
C ILE A 327 5.63 1.85 9.76
N LEU A 328 5.09 0.88 10.52
CA LEU A 328 4.58 1.12 11.88
C LEU A 328 5.70 1.38 12.89
N TYR A 329 6.90 0.82 12.70
CA TYR A 329 8.07 1.18 13.50
C TYR A 329 8.46 2.65 13.32
N ASN A 330 8.36 3.18 12.10
CA ASN A 330 8.61 4.60 11.86
C ASN A 330 7.64 5.51 12.63
N VAL A 331 6.40 5.06 12.81
CA VAL A 331 5.37 5.78 13.59
C VAL A 331 5.58 5.59 15.11
N HIS A 332 5.95 4.38 15.54
CA HIS A 332 6.09 3.99 16.94
C HIS A 332 7.51 3.42 17.23
N PRO A 333 8.58 4.21 17.17
CA PRO A 333 9.96 3.73 17.29
C PRO A 333 10.33 3.20 18.67
N SER A 334 9.46 3.36 19.65
CA SER A 334 9.61 2.77 20.99
C SER A 334 9.26 1.27 21.04
N ASP A 335 8.51 0.75 20.08
CA ASP A 335 8.21 -0.68 20.00
C ASP A 335 9.33 -1.45 19.29
N LYS A 336 10.36 -1.77 20.06
CA LYS A 336 11.55 -2.49 19.57
C LYS A 336 11.27 -3.94 19.17
N SER A 337 10.10 -4.50 19.49
CA SER A 337 9.72 -5.84 19.05
C SER A 337 9.43 -5.91 17.55
N LEU A 338 9.03 -4.79 16.93
CA LEU A 338 8.83 -4.72 15.49
C LEU A 338 10.13 -4.91 14.69
N LEU A 339 11.28 -4.53 15.28
CA LEU A 339 12.60 -4.79 14.66
C LEU A 339 12.86 -6.28 14.51
N SER A 340 12.33 -7.11 15.39
CA SER A 340 12.54 -8.56 15.33
C SER A 340 11.87 -9.22 14.13
N VAL A 341 10.79 -8.62 13.59
CA VAL A 341 10.14 -9.11 12.37
C VAL A 341 11.10 -9.00 11.17
N ALA A 342 11.71 -7.84 10.95
CA ALA A 342 12.65 -7.65 9.86
C ALA A 342 14.01 -8.35 10.13
N ASN A 343 14.47 -8.39 11.40
CA ASN A 343 15.72 -9.02 11.77
C ASN A 343 15.70 -10.55 11.56
N GLU A 344 14.58 -11.20 11.83
CA GLU A 344 14.43 -12.64 11.59
C GLU A 344 14.55 -12.96 10.09
N TYR A 345 13.97 -12.13 9.23
CA TYR A 345 13.96 -12.35 7.78
C TYR A 345 15.08 -11.65 7.02
N GLN A 346 15.92 -10.86 7.71
CA GLN A 346 17.06 -10.14 7.10
C GLN A 346 16.65 -9.31 5.88
N HIS A 347 15.45 -8.72 5.93
CA HIS A 347 14.84 -7.97 4.85
C HIS A 347 14.07 -6.78 5.41
N THR A 348 14.09 -5.65 4.70
CA THR A 348 13.35 -4.43 5.03
C THR A 348 12.57 -3.93 3.84
N TYR A 349 11.57 -3.09 4.10
CA TYR A 349 10.75 -2.52 3.04
C TYR A 349 11.40 -1.29 2.42
N LEU A 350 11.84 -1.45 1.22
CA LEU A 350 12.23 -0.33 0.38
C LEU A 350 11.12 -0.18 -0.67
N PRO A 351 10.40 0.95 -0.72
CA PRO A 351 10.89 2.32 -0.65
C PRO A 351 10.39 3.14 0.57
N THR A 352 10.54 2.74 1.76
CA THR A 352 10.15 3.58 2.90
C THR A 352 11.34 3.94 3.78
N ILE A 353 11.27 5.12 4.38
CA ILE A 353 12.25 5.51 5.41
C ILE A 353 12.17 4.58 6.63
N GLY A 354 10.99 4.03 6.89
CA GLY A 354 10.78 3.04 7.94
C GLY A 354 11.71 1.83 7.78
N GLY A 355 11.79 1.27 6.57
CA GLY A 355 12.71 0.17 6.28
C GLY A 355 14.17 0.52 6.52
N PHE A 356 14.60 1.73 6.15
CA PHE A 356 15.94 2.21 6.44
C PHE A 356 16.20 2.35 7.96
N ARG A 357 15.28 2.96 8.70
CA ARG A 357 15.39 3.15 10.15
C ARG A 357 15.39 1.84 10.90
N VAL A 358 14.53 0.90 10.50
CA VAL A 358 14.52 -0.49 11.02
C VAL A 358 15.89 -1.14 10.82
N ALA A 359 16.43 -1.13 9.61
CA ALA A 359 17.74 -1.70 9.33
C ALA A 359 18.86 -1.07 10.17
N ARG A 360 18.84 0.26 10.32
CA ARG A 360 19.80 1.02 11.14
C ARG A 360 19.73 0.62 12.61
N ASP A 361 18.54 0.55 13.18
CA ASP A 361 18.34 0.27 14.60
C ASP A 361 18.57 -1.21 14.94
N ILE A 362 18.32 -2.13 13.99
CA ILE A 362 18.80 -3.52 14.06
C ILE A 362 20.33 -3.57 14.14
N ALA A 363 21.03 -2.84 13.27
CA ALA A 363 22.50 -2.79 13.27
C ALA A 363 23.08 -2.23 14.57
N ARG A 364 22.32 -1.41 15.30
CA ARG A 364 22.66 -0.90 16.63
C ARG A 364 22.37 -1.88 17.77
N GLY A 365 21.79 -3.03 17.46
CA GLY A 365 21.43 -4.05 18.48
C GLY A 365 20.20 -3.69 19.29
N GLU A 366 19.31 -2.84 18.77
CA GLU A 366 18.11 -2.37 19.51
C GLU A 366 16.92 -3.32 19.43
N ALA A 367 16.98 -4.38 18.62
CA ALA A 367 15.88 -5.33 18.46
C ALA A 367 15.55 -6.03 19.80
N ALA A 368 14.27 -6.00 20.18
CA ALA A 368 13.74 -6.72 21.33
C ALA A 368 12.96 -7.96 20.87
N PRO A 369 12.99 -9.06 21.64
CA PRO A 369 12.23 -10.26 21.29
C PRO A 369 10.72 -9.99 21.25
N ILE A 370 10.01 -10.67 20.36
CA ILE A 370 8.55 -10.67 20.34
C ILE A 370 8.07 -11.37 21.62
N VAL A 371 7.26 -10.68 22.42
CA VAL A 371 6.66 -11.24 23.61
C VAL A 371 5.30 -11.83 23.27
N TYR A 372 5.24 -13.16 23.21
CA TYR A 372 3.98 -13.88 23.04
C TYR A 372 3.25 -14.01 24.38
N ARG A 373 1.93 -13.83 24.35
CA ARG A 373 1.08 -13.89 25.55
C ARG A 373 -0.24 -14.59 25.28
N SER A 374 -0.83 -15.18 26.30
CA SER A 374 -2.22 -15.62 26.26
C SER A 374 -3.12 -14.39 26.05
N SER A 375 -4.01 -14.46 25.09
CA SER A 375 -4.83 -13.33 24.66
C SER A 375 -6.18 -13.80 24.17
N VAL A 376 -7.19 -12.94 24.30
CA VAL A 376 -8.50 -13.11 23.66
C VAL A 376 -8.64 -12.01 22.63
N PHE A 377 -8.96 -12.39 21.42
CA PHE A 377 -9.25 -11.48 20.30
C PHE A 377 -10.72 -11.61 19.96
N ARG A 378 -11.44 -10.53 20.09
CA ARG A 378 -12.87 -10.46 19.76
C ARG A 378 -13.03 -10.24 18.26
N ASP A 379 -14.15 -10.70 17.70
CA ASP A 379 -14.52 -10.49 16.31
C ASP A 379 -15.63 -9.45 16.16
N GLY A 380 -15.76 -8.92 14.94
CA GLY A 380 -16.73 -7.90 14.61
C GLY A 380 -16.31 -6.48 15.02
N ARG A 381 -16.95 -5.51 14.41
CA ARG A 381 -16.64 -4.08 14.59
C ARG A 381 -16.62 -3.63 16.05
N LYS A 382 -17.52 -4.17 16.87
CA LYS A 382 -17.66 -3.85 18.30
C LYS A 382 -17.04 -4.89 19.20
N GLY A 383 -16.51 -5.98 18.64
CA GLY A 383 -16.02 -7.12 19.38
C GLY A 383 -17.13 -7.98 20.02
N ASP A 384 -18.30 -8.02 19.39
CA ASP A 384 -19.51 -8.72 19.88
C ASP A 384 -20.02 -9.83 18.93
N GLU A 385 -19.22 -10.17 17.91
CA GLU A 385 -19.58 -11.19 16.91
C GLU A 385 -18.84 -12.52 17.11
N GLY A 386 -18.15 -12.69 18.25
CA GLY A 386 -17.38 -13.89 18.59
C GLY A 386 -15.99 -13.54 19.09
N GLY A 387 -15.13 -14.55 19.19
CA GLY A 387 -13.74 -14.34 19.61
C GLY A 387 -12.90 -15.61 19.59
N ILE A 388 -11.59 -15.41 19.64
CA ILE A 388 -10.57 -16.46 19.65
C ILE A 388 -9.70 -16.28 20.90
N ALA A 389 -9.56 -17.33 21.69
CA ALA A 389 -8.65 -17.37 22.80
C ALA A 389 -7.37 -18.13 22.41
N VAL A 390 -6.24 -17.48 22.56
CA VAL A 390 -4.91 -18.10 22.45
C VAL A 390 -4.37 -18.29 23.86
N ILE A 391 -4.16 -19.53 24.26
CA ILE A 391 -3.58 -19.87 25.56
C ILE A 391 -2.16 -20.38 25.32
N ARG A 392 -1.19 -19.76 26.00
CA ARG A 392 0.23 -20.11 25.89
C ARG A 392 0.72 -20.59 27.25
N SER A 393 1.34 -21.79 27.27
CA SER A 393 2.04 -22.29 28.44
C SER A 393 3.45 -21.73 28.49
N THR A 394 3.91 -21.36 29.65
CA THR A 394 5.30 -20.96 29.91
C THR A 394 6.12 -22.11 30.49
N ASP A 395 5.50 -23.25 30.74
CA ASP A 395 6.22 -24.44 31.22
C ASP A 395 7.01 -25.08 30.07
N PRO A 396 8.34 -25.15 30.18
CA PRO A 396 9.12 -25.98 29.28
C PRO A 396 8.71 -27.44 29.54
N LYS A 397 8.26 -28.14 28.53
CA LYS A 397 8.06 -29.59 28.59
C LYS A 397 9.40 -30.31 28.64
#